data_dd4d2a9e625f0194d152d481696be3ca
#
_entry.id   dd4d2a9e625f0194d152d481696be3ca
#
_cell.length_a   1.000
_cell.length_b   1.000
_cell.length_c   1.000
_cell.angle_alpha   90.00
_cell.angle_beta   90.00
_cell.angle_gamma   90.00
#
_symmetry.space_group_name_H-M   'P 1'
#
loop_
_entity.id
_entity.type
_entity.pdbx_description
1 polymer ?
#
loop_
_entity_poly.entity_id
_entity_poly.type
_entity_poly.pdbx_seq_one_letter_code
_entity_poly.pdbx_strand_id
1 'polypeptide(L)' 'ELKLKADHISVKALLADFGDQIHIAKVNDRYVLMIEADTLTFQKGFSPIEFLKPDELQDVIERIENKQQFSYDPNGVE' A
#
# COMPACT_ATOMS: atom_id res chain seq x y z
N GLU A 1 9.88 4.28 18.83
CA GLU A 1 8.92 4.63 17.81
C GLU A 1 9.63 4.99 16.52
N LEU A 2 9.22 4.40 15.42
CA LEU A 2 9.88 4.57 14.15
C LEU A 2 8.93 5.23 13.17
N LYS A 3 9.45 6.16 12.38
CA LYS A 3 8.65 6.83 11.38
C LYS A 3 9.22 6.52 10.01
N LEU A 4 8.35 6.06 9.12
CA LEU A 4 8.73 5.69 7.76
C LEU A 4 8.01 6.59 6.78
N LYS A 5 8.71 7.02 5.75
CA LYS A 5 8.10 7.83 4.71
C LYS A 5 8.09 7.07 3.40
N ALA A 6 6.92 6.97 2.81
CA ALA A 6 6.78 6.43 1.47
C ALA A 6 6.26 7.56 0.61
N ASP A 7 7.15 8.20 -0.13
CA ASP A 7 6.88 9.44 -0.85
C ASP A 7 6.37 10.49 0.14
N HIS A 8 5.14 10.94 0.02
CA HIS A 8 4.60 11.93 0.96
C HIS A 8 3.79 11.30 2.08
N ILE A 9 3.70 9.99 2.10
CA ILE A 9 2.90 9.30 3.10
C ILE A 9 3.78 8.91 4.28
N SER A 10 3.35 9.24 5.48
CA SER A 10 4.09 8.92 6.70
C SER A 10 3.41 7.78 7.45
N VAL A 11 4.21 6.84 7.91
CA VAL A 11 3.73 5.73 8.72
C VAL A 11 4.51 5.73 10.02
N LYS A 12 3.80 5.65 11.13
CA LYS A 12 4.41 5.67 12.45
C LYS A 12 4.07 4.38 13.17
N ALA A 13 5.07 3.71 13.73
CA ALA A 13 4.86 2.43 14.35
C ALA A 13 6.00 2.15 15.33
N LEU A 14 5.82 1.09 16.09
CA LEU A 14 6.91 0.62 16.95
C LEU A 14 7.89 -0.17 16.09
N LEU A 15 9.14 -0.15 16.51
CA LEU A 15 10.15 -0.90 15.77
C LEU A 15 9.78 -2.39 15.71
N ALA A 16 9.20 -2.90 16.76
CA ALA A 16 8.85 -4.33 16.81
C ALA A 16 7.75 -4.70 15.82
N ASP A 17 7.02 -3.72 15.30
CA ASP A 17 5.97 -4.01 14.32
C ASP A 17 6.55 -4.37 12.96
N PHE A 18 7.76 -3.93 12.68
CA PHE A 18 8.37 -4.18 11.38
C PHE A 18 8.85 -5.63 11.31
N GLY A 19 8.41 -6.33 10.27
CA GLY A 19 8.67 -7.75 10.14
C GLY A 19 7.61 -8.61 10.80
N ASP A 20 6.78 -8.01 11.63
CA ASP A 20 5.69 -8.73 12.27
C ASP A 20 4.37 -8.37 11.60
N GLN A 21 3.93 -7.14 11.74
CA GLN A 21 2.69 -6.68 11.12
C GLN A 21 2.95 -5.79 9.90
N ILE A 22 4.11 -5.17 9.84
CA ILE A 22 4.44 -4.27 8.73
C ILE A 22 5.50 -4.93 7.88
N HIS A 23 5.22 -5.07 6.60
CA HIS A 23 6.12 -5.75 5.68
C HIS A 23 6.43 -4.82 4.50
N ILE A 24 7.65 -4.88 4.02
CA ILE A 24 8.08 -4.09 2.88
C ILE A 24 8.49 -5.04 1.78
N ALA A 25 7.96 -4.84 0.60
CA ALA A 25 8.27 -5.67 -0.55
C ALA A 25 8.55 -4.80 -1.76
N LYS A 26 9.08 -5.41 -2.78
CA LYS A 26 9.29 -4.72 -4.05
C LYS A 26 8.41 -5.36 -5.11
N VAL A 27 7.74 -4.53 -5.88
CA VAL A 27 6.98 -4.98 -7.01
C VAL A 27 7.50 -4.19 -8.19
N ASN A 28 8.16 -4.91 -9.11
CA ASN A 28 8.92 -4.29 -10.19
C ASN A 28 9.94 -3.36 -9.57
N ASP A 29 10.06 -2.18 -9.68
CA ASP A 29 11.05 -1.36 -9.04
C ASP A 29 10.44 -0.41 -8.02
N ARG A 30 9.26 -0.74 -7.51
CA ARG A 30 8.59 0.11 -6.56
C ARG A 30 8.46 -0.61 -5.23
N TYR A 31 8.48 0.17 -4.17
CA TYR A 31 8.30 -0.36 -2.83
C TYR A 31 6.83 -0.43 -2.48
N VAL A 32 6.43 -1.52 -1.87
CA VAL A 32 5.07 -1.70 -1.41
C VAL A 32 5.12 -1.97 0.09
N LEU A 33 4.36 -1.20 0.83
CA LEU A 33 4.26 -1.38 2.27
C LEU A 33 2.96 -2.08 2.58
N MET A 34 3.04 -3.18 3.32
CA MET A 34 1.86 -3.95 3.68
C MET A 34 1.73 -3.99 5.18
N ILE A 35 0.53 -3.78 5.66
CA ILE A 35 0.23 -3.83 7.09
C ILE A 35 -0.90 -4.82 7.30
N GLU A 36 -0.65 -5.85 8.10
CA GLU A 36 -1.71 -6.81 8.41
C GLU A 36 -2.26 -6.54 9.79
N ALA A 37 -3.56 -6.65 9.92
CA ALA A 37 -4.23 -6.37 11.18
C ALA A 37 -5.54 -7.12 11.21
N ASP A 38 -5.99 -7.41 12.42
CA ASP A 38 -7.30 -8.06 12.58
C ASP A 38 -8.44 -7.07 12.32
N THR A 39 -8.21 -5.81 12.64
CA THR A 39 -9.26 -4.79 12.46
C THR A 39 -8.65 -3.53 11.90
N LEU A 40 -9.48 -2.77 11.18
CA LEU A 40 -9.11 -1.46 10.67
C LEU A 40 -10.11 -0.45 11.20
N THR A 41 -9.61 0.67 11.67
CA THR A 41 -10.45 1.71 12.26
C THR A 41 -10.12 3.05 11.63
N PHE A 42 -11.15 3.77 11.22
CA PHE A 42 -10.98 5.11 10.70
C PHE A 42 -11.49 6.09 11.73
N GLN A 43 -10.67 7.07 12.04
CA GLN A 43 -10.97 7.94 13.15
C GLN A 43 -11.97 8.98 12.82
N LYS A 44 -12.26 9.39 11.77
CA LYS A 44 -13.21 10.44 11.49
C LYS A 44 -14.50 9.95 10.88
N GLY A 45 -14.82 8.71 11.12
CA GLY A 45 -16.02 8.13 10.58
C GLY A 45 -16.06 8.12 9.08
N PHE A 46 -14.93 8.11 8.47
CA PHE A 46 -14.77 8.26 7.06
C PHE A 46 -14.20 6.98 6.49
N SER A 47 -14.94 6.28 5.68
CA SER A 47 -14.53 4.97 5.17
C SER A 47 -14.53 4.95 3.66
N PRO A 48 -13.37 4.90 3.04
CA PRO A 48 -13.32 4.71 1.59
C PRO A 48 -13.97 3.39 1.20
N ILE A 49 -14.54 3.38 0.04
CA ILE A 49 -15.25 2.20 -0.44
C ILE A 49 -14.33 0.97 -0.48
N GLU A 50 -13.07 1.17 -0.78
CA GLU A 50 -12.13 0.05 -0.83
C GLU A 50 -12.08 -0.72 0.47
N PHE A 51 -12.31 -0.05 1.58
CA PHE A 51 -12.24 -0.72 2.86
C PHE A 51 -13.56 -1.36 3.25
N LEU A 52 -14.63 -1.02 2.55
CA LEU A 52 -15.88 -1.70 2.75
C LEU A 52 -15.91 -3.03 2.03
N LYS A 53 -15.20 -3.11 0.90
CA LYS A 53 -15.11 -4.33 0.13
C LYS A 53 -13.69 -4.47 -0.39
N PRO A 54 -12.79 -4.93 0.46
CA PRO A 54 -11.39 -5.06 0.04
C PRO A 54 -11.20 -6.18 -0.96
N ASP A 55 -10.31 -5.95 -1.90
CA ASP A 55 -9.93 -6.96 -2.87
C ASP A 55 -8.93 -7.93 -2.28
N GLU A 56 -8.74 -9.04 -2.96
CA GLU A 56 -7.70 -9.99 -2.58
C GLU A 56 -6.33 -9.39 -2.88
N LEU A 57 -5.34 -9.81 -2.11
CA LEU A 57 -4.00 -9.28 -2.27
C LEU A 57 -3.47 -9.48 -3.69
N GLN A 58 -3.73 -10.63 -4.27
CA GLN A 58 -3.26 -10.90 -5.62
C GLN A 58 -3.78 -9.89 -6.63
N ASP A 59 -5.02 -9.50 -6.50
CA ASP A 59 -5.61 -8.53 -7.41
C ASP A 59 -4.98 -7.16 -7.25
N VAL A 60 -4.67 -6.79 -6.01
CA VAL A 60 -4.04 -5.52 -5.75
C VAL A 60 -2.63 -5.48 -6.34
N ILE A 61 -1.90 -6.59 -6.17
CA ILE A 61 -0.54 -6.67 -6.70
C ILE A 61 -0.57 -6.55 -8.22
N GLU A 62 -1.53 -7.21 -8.86
CA GLU A 62 -1.65 -7.12 -10.31
C GLU A 62 -1.92 -5.70 -10.77
N ARG A 63 -2.76 -5.00 -10.03
CA ARG A 63 -3.04 -3.60 -10.39
C ARG A 63 -1.80 -2.72 -10.27
N ILE A 64 -1.00 -2.99 -9.26
CA ILE A 64 0.23 -2.22 -9.07
C ILE A 64 1.19 -2.49 -10.21
N GLU A 65 1.31 -3.73 -10.62
CA GLU A 65 2.18 -4.08 -11.74
C GLU A 65 1.69 -3.45 -13.03
N ASN A 66 0.40 -3.51 -13.29
CA ASN A 66 -0.16 -2.95 -14.51
C ASN A 66 -0.10 -1.43 -14.53
N LYS A 67 -0.31 -0.82 -13.37
CA LYS A 67 -0.23 0.62 -13.27
C LYS A 67 1.15 1.11 -13.65
N GLN A 68 2.17 0.37 -13.24
CA GLN A 68 3.52 0.76 -13.56
C GLN A 68 3.76 0.69 -15.05
N GLN A 69 3.22 -0.32 -15.71
CA GLN A 69 3.33 -0.44 -17.16
C GLN A 69 2.63 0.71 -17.85
N PHE A 70 1.46 1.05 -17.38
CA PHE A 70 0.70 2.13 -18.00
C PHE A 70 1.40 3.46 -17.82
N SER A 71 1.90 3.72 -16.65
CA SER A 71 2.52 5.00 -16.41
C SER A 71 3.78 5.16 -17.20
N TYR A 72 4.32 4.09 -17.70
CA TYR A 72 5.53 4.16 -18.48
C TYR A 72 5.29 4.58 -19.93
N ASP A 73 4.11 4.47 -20.45
CA ASP A 73 3.87 4.74 -21.83
C ASP A 73 4.12 6.22 -22.15
N PRO A 74 5.25 6.55 -22.73
CA PRO A 74 5.60 7.95 -22.96
C PRO A 74 4.74 8.59 -24.03
N ASN A 75 4.16 7.82 -24.88
CA ASN A 75 3.32 8.39 -25.90
C ASN A 75 1.96 8.73 -25.41
N GLY A 76 1.69 8.34 -24.22
CA GLY A 76 0.44 8.63 -23.64
C GLY A 76 -0.67 8.15 -24.46
N VAL A 77 -0.40 7.34 -25.23
CA VAL A 77 -1.34 6.90 -26.16
C VAL A 77 -2.73 7.00 -25.72
N GLU A 78 -2.50 7.39 -25.56
CA GLU A 78 -3.16 7.52 -25.36
C GLU A 78 -3.47 7.89 -25.30
#